data_2cc7e8563a39cbcd92e132cc60e30842
#
_entry.id   2cc7e8563a39cbcd92e132cc60e30842
#
_cell.length_a   1.000
_cell.length_b   1.000
_cell.length_c   1.000
_cell.angle_alpha   90.00
_cell.angle_beta   90.00
_cell.angle_gamma   90.00
#
_symmetry.space_group_name_H-M   'P 1'
#
loop_
_entity.id
_entity.type
_entity.pdbx_description
1 polymer ?
#
loop_
_entity_poly.entity_id
_entity_poly.type
_entity_poly.pdbx_seq_one_letter_code
_entity_poly.pdbx_strand_id
1 'polypeptide(L)'
;MDNNLNLCKAKLPYPPIVVAKPNKHYAEIIQVNFAGAVSEFSAISQYINHHFRTENQYPEISKTLEHIAIVEMYHLEILGKLIIKLGGNPGYWINKKDKKLNWNSSFVNYGLNVT
;
A
#
# COMPACT_ATOMS: atom_id res chain seq x y z
N MET A 1 -6.95 -11.24 14.83
CA MET A 1 -6.53 -11.49 13.45
C MET A 1 -6.52 -12.96 13.15
N ASP A 2 -6.94 -13.31 11.97
CA ASP A 2 -7.04 -14.70 11.51
C ASP A 2 -5.65 -15.33 11.38
N ASN A 3 -5.52 -16.59 11.81
CA ASN A 3 -4.28 -17.35 11.68
C ASN A 3 -3.91 -17.64 10.22
N ASN A 4 -4.82 -17.38 9.26
CA ASN A 4 -4.58 -17.57 7.84
C ASN A 4 -3.87 -16.38 7.17
N LEU A 5 -3.45 -15.38 7.93
CA LEU A 5 -2.73 -14.22 7.44
C LEU A 5 -1.51 -14.62 6.59
N ASN A 6 -0.85 -15.71 6.94
CA ASN A 6 0.36 -16.16 6.26
C ASN A 6 0.13 -16.73 4.86
N LEU A 7 -1.13 -16.97 4.43
CA LEU A 7 -1.43 -17.49 3.10
C LEU A 7 -0.98 -16.55 1.98
N CYS A 8 -1.01 -15.24 2.22
CA CYS A 8 -0.70 -14.23 1.22
C CYS A 8 0.69 -13.59 1.43
N LYS A 9 1.45 -14.04 2.42
CA LYS A 9 2.73 -13.48 2.79
C LYS A 9 3.85 -14.47 2.49
N ALA A 10 4.98 -14.00 1.96
CA ALA A 10 6.17 -14.81 1.81
C ALA A 10 6.64 -15.33 3.17
N LYS A 11 7.09 -16.57 3.22
CA LYS A 11 7.53 -17.21 4.47
C LYS A 11 8.87 -16.68 4.99
N LEU A 12 9.61 -15.96 4.16
CA LEU A 12 10.90 -15.39 4.53
C LEU A 12 10.69 -14.04 5.21
N PRO A 13 11.53 -13.69 6.20
CA PRO A 13 11.45 -12.36 6.81
C PRO A 13 11.80 -11.29 5.77
N TYR A 14 11.21 -10.11 5.93
CA TYR A 14 11.57 -8.98 5.10
C TYR A 14 13.00 -8.56 5.40
N PRO A 15 13.75 -8.08 4.38
CA PRO A 15 15.10 -7.60 4.61
C PRO A 15 15.09 -6.37 5.54
N PRO A 16 16.18 -6.14 6.29
CA PRO A 16 16.26 -4.96 7.12
C PRO A 16 16.25 -3.68 6.27
N ILE A 17 15.64 -2.63 6.79
CA ILE A 17 15.58 -1.34 6.11
C ILE A 17 16.85 -0.57 6.45
N VAL A 18 17.81 -0.56 5.52
CA VAL A 18 19.11 0.09 5.71
C VAL A 18 19.32 1.12 4.63
N VAL A 19 19.65 2.35 5.03
CA VAL A 19 19.93 3.47 4.15
C VAL A 19 21.29 4.04 4.53
N ALA A 20 22.20 4.17 3.56
CA ALA A 20 23.57 4.66 3.81
C ALA A 20 23.55 6.13 4.26
N LYS A 21 22.71 6.95 3.61
CA LYS A 21 22.57 8.36 3.92
C LYS A 21 21.24 8.90 3.39
N PRO A 22 20.73 10.00 3.95
CA PRO A 22 19.52 10.63 3.41
C PRO A 22 19.68 11.02 1.94
N ASN A 23 18.59 10.88 1.18
CA ASN A 23 18.55 11.25 -0.23
C ASN A 23 17.10 11.59 -0.60
N LYS A 24 16.79 12.87 -0.68
CA LYS A 24 15.43 13.34 -0.95
C LYS A 24 14.91 12.90 -2.31
N HIS A 25 15.79 12.83 -3.32
CA HIS A 25 15.38 12.38 -4.65
C HIS A 25 14.88 10.94 -4.62
N TYR A 26 15.59 10.06 -3.94
CA TYR A 26 15.12 8.67 -3.77
C TYR A 26 13.88 8.60 -2.91
N ALA A 27 13.76 9.45 -1.89
CA ALA A 27 12.55 9.52 -1.09
C ALA A 27 11.33 9.85 -1.95
N GLU A 28 11.44 10.77 -2.88
CA GLU A 28 10.35 11.14 -3.79
C GLU A 28 9.99 10.00 -4.74
N ILE A 29 10.97 9.25 -5.23
CA ILE A 29 10.73 8.08 -6.08
C ILE A 29 9.95 7.02 -5.30
N ILE A 30 10.39 6.72 -4.07
CA ILE A 30 9.70 5.76 -3.20
C ILE A 30 8.28 6.25 -2.85
N GLN A 31 8.12 7.56 -2.67
CA GLN A 31 6.82 8.15 -2.36
C GLN A 31 5.76 7.85 -3.45
N VAL A 32 6.16 7.77 -4.70
CA VAL A 32 5.24 7.41 -5.78
C VAL A 32 4.69 6.00 -5.57
N ASN A 33 5.54 5.06 -5.16
CA ASN A 33 5.11 3.69 -4.84
C ASN A 33 4.31 3.63 -3.54
N PHE A 34 4.53 4.57 -2.62
CA PHE A 34 3.84 4.66 -1.34
C PHE A 34 2.42 5.21 -1.50
N ALA A 35 2.25 6.33 -2.19
CA ALA A 35 1.00 7.09 -2.22
C ALA A 35 0.63 7.69 -3.57
N GLY A 36 1.21 7.23 -4.67
CA GLY A 36 0.80 7.66 -6.02
C GLY A 36 -0.51 7.02 -6.45
N ALA A 37 -0.92 7.26 -7.69
CA ALA A 37 -2.16 6.72 -8.23
C ALA A 37 -2.13 5.18 -8.25
N VAL A 38 -1.00 4.58 -8.64
CA VAL A 38 -0.78 3.14 -8.60
C VAL A 38 0.27 2.91 -7.50
N SER A 39 -0.19 2.59 -6.31
CA SER A 39 0.67 2.55 -5.12
C SER A 39 0.17 1.53 -4.12
N GLU A 40 0.97 1.27 -3.09
CA GLU A 40 0.57 0.41 -1.97
C GLU A 40 -0.67 0.96 -1.27
N PHE A 41 -0.75 2.29 -1.06
CA PHE A 41 -1.90 2.91 -0.42
C PHE A 41 -3.17 2.74 -1.26
N SER A 42 -3.09 2.91 -2.57
CA SER A 42 -4.22 2.67 -3.48
C SER A 42 -4.66 1.22 -3.45
N ALA A 43 -3.70 0.29 -3.47
CA ALA A 43 -3.99 -1.15 -3.44
C ALA A 43 -4.71 -1.54 -2.14
N ILE A 44 -4.20 -1.11 -0.99
CA ILE A 44 -4.82 -1.38 0.31
C ILE A 44 -6.25 -0.83 0.33
N SER A 45 -6.43 0.40 -0.09
CA SER A 45 -7.73 1.06 -0.10
C SER A 45 -8.74 0.30 -0.97
N GLN A 46 -8.30 -0.18 -2.13
CA GLN A 46 -9.14 -0.94 -3.03
C GLN A 46 -9.50 -2.32 -2.46
N TYR A 47 -8.54 -3.07 -1.95
CA TYR A 47 -8.79 -4.38 -1.36
C TYR A 47 -9.71 -4.31 -0.15
N ILE A 48 -9.51 -3.32 0.72
CA ILE A 48 -10.37 -3.13 1.90
C ILE A 48 -11.79 -2.73 1.49
N ASN A 49 -11.94 -1.85 0.50
CA ASN A 49 -13.26 -1.48 -0.01
C ASN A 49 -13.99 -2.71 -0.56
N HIS A 50 -13.30 -3.50 -1.39
CA HIS A 50 -13.89 -4.71 -1.96
C HIS A 50 -14.16 -5.77 -0.89
N HIS A 51 -13.30 -5.86 0.14
CA HIS A 51 -13.53 -6.75 1.28
C HIS A 51 -14.87 -6.42 1.96
N PHE A 52 -15.13 -5.17 2.29
CA PHE A 52 -16.38 -4.77 2.94
C PHE A 52 -17.60 -5.09 2.06
N ARG A 53 -17.49 -4.87 0.78
CA ARG A 53 -18.62 -4.98 -0.15
C ARG A 53 -18.92 -6.40 -0.60
N THR A 54 -18.02 -7.34 -0.37
CA THR A 54 -18.20 -8.76 -0.73
C THR A 54 -18.51 -9.65 0.48
N GLU A 55 -18.44 -9.12 1.69
CA GLU A 55 -18.53 -9.91 2.92
C GLU A 55 -19.81 -10.75 3.01
N ASN A 56 -20.96 -10.17 2.66
CA ASN A 56 -22.24 -10.87 2.80
C ASN A 56 -22.46 -11.91 1.70
N GLN A 57 -22.14 -11.59 0.46
CA GLN A 57 -22.45 -12.42 -0.69
C GLN A 57 -21.33 -13.40 -1.04
N TYR A 58 -20.08 -13.01 -0.81
CA TYR A 58 -18.90 -13.80 -1.17
C TYR A 58 -17.89 -13.82 -0.01
N PRO A 59 -18.24 -14.45 1.13
CA PRO A 59 -17.40 -14.38 2.34
C PRO A 59 -15.99 -14.90 2.15
N GLU A 60 -15.77 -15.93 1.33
CA GLU A 60 -14.43 -16.46 1.08
C GLU A 60 -13.57 -15.48 0.28
N ILE A 61 -14.16 -14.83 -0.72
CA ILE A 61 -13.48 -13.79 -1.50
C ILE A 61 -13.15 -12.58 -0.60
N SER A 62 -14.12 -12.18 0.22
CA SER A 62 -13.95 -11.08 1.17
C SER A 62 -12.77 -11.32 2.10
N LYS A 63 -12.65 -12.52 2.63
CA LYS A 63 -11.57 -12.92 3.52
C LYS A 63 -10.21 -12.87 2.83
N THR A 64 -10.14 -13.37 1.60
CA THR A 64 -8.92 -13.32 0.80
C THR A 64 -8.49 -11.88 0.54
N LEU A 65 -9.43 -11.01 0.21
CA LEU A 65 -9.16 -9.58 -0.02
C LEU A 65 -8.60 -8.91 1.24
N GLU A 66 -9.15 -9.24 2.41
CA GLU A 66 -8.62 -8.74 3.68
C GLU A 66 -7.18 -9.18 3.91
N HIS A 67 -6.88 -10.46 3.65
CA HIS A 67 -5.52 -10.98 3.82
C HIS A 67 -4.53 -10.30 2.89
N ILE A 68 -4.92 -10.06 1.64
CA ILE A 68 -4.08 -9.35 0.68
C ILE A 68 -3.84 -7.92 1.17
N ALA A 69 -4.89 -7.24 1.64
CA ALA A 69 -4.76 -5.88 2.16
C ALA A 69 -3.77 -5.81 3.33
N ILE A 70 -3.81 -6.79 4.23
CA ILE A 70 -2.90 -6.84 5.39
C ILE A 70 -1.45 -7.03 4.92
N VAL A 71 -1.21 -7.88 3.93
CA VAL A 71 0.14 -8.05 3.37
C VAL A 71 0.63 -6.75 2.74
N GLU A 72 -0.24 -6.06 2.00
CA GLU A 72 0.09 -4.76 1.42
C GLU A 72 0.36 -3.69 2.50
N MET A 73 -0.25 -3.79 3.67
CA MET A 73 0.05 -2.90 4.80
C MET A 73 1.48 -3.11 5.32
N TYR A 74 2.00 -4.33 5.31
CA TYR A 74 3.40 -4.57 5.63
C TYR A 74 4.32 -3.90 4.61
N HIS A 75 3.97 -3.98 3.32
CA HIS A 75 4.74 -3.30 2.28
C HIS A 75 4.69 -1.78 2.45
N LEU A 76 3.53 -1.25 2.78
CA LEU A 76 3.38 0.18 3.05
C LEU A 76 4.26 0.62 4.21
N GLU A 77 4.32 -0.17 5.29
CA GLU A 77 5.15 0.11 6.44
C GLU A 77 6.63 0.16 6.06
N ILE A 78 7.10 -0.79 5.24
CA ILE A 78 8.48 -0.82 4.76
C ILE A 78 8.79 0.45 3.97
N LEU A 79 7.92 0.82 3.03
CA LEU A 79 8.11 2.03 2.22
C LEU A 79 8.09 3.29 3.08
N GLY A 80 7.18 3.39 4.04
CA GLY A 80 7.10 4.53 4.94
C GLY A 80 8.37 4.72 5.77
N LYS A 81 8.88 3.62 6.34
CA LYS A 81 10.12 3.64 7.10
C LYS A 81 11.32 4.01 6.23
N LEU A 82 11.34 3.52 5.00
CA LEU A 82 12.39 3.84 4.04
C LEU A 82 12.37 5.33 3.68
N ILE A 83 11.19 5.90 3.45
CA ILE A 83 11.04 7.32 3.16
C ILE A 83 11.59 8.17 4.32
N ILE A 84 11.26 7.82 5.55
CA ILE A 84 11.78 8.52 6.75
C ILE A 84 13.32 8.48 6.79
N LYS A 85 13.89 7.29 6.57
CA LYS A 85 15.36 7.12 6.60
C LYS A 85 16.05 7.87 5.47
N LEU A 86 15.36 8.07 4.35
CA LEU A 86 15.87 8.88 3.24
C LEU A 86 15.70 10.39 3.46
N GLY A 87 15.04 10.79 4.54
CA GLY A 87 14.84 12.20 4.88
C GLY A 87 13.56 12.80 4.32
N GLY A 88 12.64 11.99 3.82
CA GLY A 88 11.36 12.45 3.32
C GLY A 88 10.25 12.36 4.37
N ASN A 89 9.04 12.66 3.94
CA ASN A 89 7.83 12.57 4.76
C ASN A 89 6.85 11.61 4.08
N PRO A 90 6.50 10.48 4.71
CA PRO A 90 5.60 9.48 4.10
C PRO A 90 4.13 9.90 4.18
N GLY A 91 3.82 11.11 3.77
CA GLY A 91 2.43 11.56 3.65
C GLY A 91 1.77 10.97 2.41
N TYR A 92 0.44 11.11 2.34
CA TYR A 92 -0.34 10.53 1.26
C TYR A 92 -0.46 11.51 0.10
N TRP A 93 0.69 11.86 -0.47
CA TRP A 93 0.83 12.72 -1.63
C TRP A 93 2.10 12.35 -2.38
N ILE A 94 2.23 12.89 -3.58
CA ILE A 94 3.49 12.86 -4.32
C ILE A 94 3.87 14.29 -4.71
N ASN A 95 5.15 14.51 -5.00
CA ASN A 95 5.62 15.77 -5.54
C ASN A 95 5.85 15.59 -7.04
N LYS A 96 5.22 16.46 -7.84
CA LYS A 96 5.37 16.45 -9.29
C LYS A 96 5.52 17.87 -9.78
N LYS A 97 6.66 18.19 -10.40
CA LYS A 97 6.97 19.55 -10.89
C LYS A 97 6.77 20.61 -9.80
N ASP A 98 7.31 20.36 -8.62
CA ASP A 98 7.24 21.23 -7.45
C ASP A 98 5.83 21.46 -6.90
N LYS A 99 4.86 20.62 -7.34
CA LYS A 99 3.50 20.63 -6.82
C LYS A 99 3.22 19.37 -6.02
N LYS A 100 2.53 19.57 -4.90
CA LYS A 100 2.02 18.46 -4.10
C LYS A 100 0.72 17.97 -4.72
N LEU A 101 0.68 16.68 -5.08
CA LEU A 101 -0.52 16.01 -5.55
C LEU A 101 -1.00 15.05 -4.46
N ASN A 102 -2.07 15.42 -3.78
CA ASN A 102 -2.65 14.59 -2.73
C ASN A 102 -3.21 13.30 -3.30
N TRP A 103 -3.10 12.23 -2.54
CA TRP A 103 -3.78 10.98 -2.86
C TRP A 103 -5.29 11.26 -2.99
N ASN A 104 -5.92 10.62 -3.95
CA ASN A 104 -7.32 10.88 -4.28
C ASN A 104 -8.08 9.56 -4.30
N SER A 105 -9.29 9.55 -3.73
CA SER A 105 -10.13 8.35 -3.70
C SER A 105 -10.49 7.85 -5.11
N SER A 106 -10.41 8.70 -6.14
CA SER A 106 -10.63 8.27 -7.51
C SER A 106 -9.55 7.32 -8.05
N PHE A 107 -8.42 7.17 -7.35
CA PHE A 107 -7.40 6.20 -7.71
C PHE A 107 -7.83 4.76 -7.42
N VAL A 108 -8.89 4.57 -6.64
CA VAL A 108 -9.44 3.25 -6.32
C VAL A 108 -10.44 2.84 -7.41
N ASN A 109 -10.33 1.63 -7.89
CA ASN A 109 -11.35 1.05 -8.75
C ASN A 109 -12.42 0.42 -7.87
N TYR A 110 -13.59 1.05 -7.81
CA TYR A 110 -14.70 0.60 -6.96
C TYR A 110 -15.59 -0.44 -7.64
N GLY A 111 -15.35 -0.75 -8.91
CA GLY A 111 -16.10 -1.78 -9.61
C GLY A 111 -15.75 -3.17 -9.11
N LEU A 112 -16.77 -4.02 -8.93
CA LEU A 112 -16.59 -5.40 -8.51
C LEU A 112 -16.67 -6.37 -9.70
N ASN A 113 -16.98 -5.88 -10.89
CA ASN A 113 -17.07 -6.73 -12.07
C ASN A 113 -15.69 -7.11 -12.57
N VAL A 114 -15.47 -8.41 -12.70
CA VAL A 114 -14.27 -8.95 -13.29
C VAL A 114 -14.63 -9.36 -14.72
N THR A 115 -14.10 -8.64 -15.69
CA THR A 115 -14.27 -8.97 -17.11
C THR A 115 -12.95 -9.43 -17.67
#